data_2ae9829685da9699ca51b517f7ff735a
#
_entry.id   2ae9829685da9699ca51b517f7ff735a
#
_cell.length_a   1.000
_cell.length_b   1.000
_cell.length_c   1.000
_cell.angle_alpha   90.00
_cell.angle_beta   90.00
_cell.angle_gamma   90.00
#
_symmetry.space_group_name_H-M   'P 1'
#
loop_
_entity.id
_entity.type
_entity.pdbx_description
1 polymer ?
#
loop_
_entity_poly.entity_id
_entity_poly.type
_entity_poly.pdbx_seq_one_letter_code
_entity_poly.pdbx_strand_id
1 'polypeptide(L)'
;MQHQTQVVNLNFLNDRKEIVTSNEKYKCVYFNFEVGDGLAKHRHEGYATVLVLKGAVKMTFETENLPLAPENIFELSENMMLSFDARVVHDLVAQAPSQVLVTISERLS
;
A
#
# COMPACT_ATOMS: atom_id res chain seq x y z
N MET A 1 27.23 -13.80 -12.26
CA MET A 1 25.90 -13.19 -12.03
C MET A 1 25.75 -12.87 -10.56
N GLN A 2 25.33 -11.68 -10.26
CA GLN A 2 25.06 -11.28 -8.88
C GLN A 2 23.56 -11.44 -8.60
N HIS A 3 23.24 -12.01 -7.46
CA HIS A 3 21.87 -12.07 -6.99
C HIS A 3 21.58 -10.83 -6.17
N GLN A 4 20.44 -10.21 -6.44
CA GLN A 4 19.98 -9.09 -5.65
C GLN A 4 19.26 -9.64 -4.41
N THR A 5 20.05 -9.98 -3.40
CA THR A 5 19.55 -10.58 -2.18
C THR A 5 19.85 -9.64 -1.02
N GLN A 6 18.82 -9.31 -0.26
CA GLN A 6 18.99 -8.45 0.89
C GLN A 6 18.01 -8.81 2.00
N VAL A 7 18.43 -8.54 3.22
CA VAL A 7 17.55 -8.63 4.39
C VAL A 7 17.28 -7.20 4.86
N VAL A 8 16.01 -6.87 5.01
CA VAL A 8 15.62 -5.58 5.56
C VAL A 8 14.97 -5.81 6.92
N ASN A 9 15.52 -5.19 7.95
CA ASN A 9 14.93 -5.25 9.27
C ASN A 9 13.91 -4.12 9.39
N LEU A 10 12.64 -4.48 9.36
CA LEU A 10 11.54 -3.50 9.38
C LEU A 10 11.51 -2.69 10.68
N ASN A 11 12.11 -3.20 11.76
CA ASN A 11 12.17 -2.45 13.02
C ASN A 11 13.05 -1.21 12.94
N PHE A 12 13.91 -1.11 11.93
CA PHE A 12 14.78 0.04 11.74
C PHE A 12 14.19 1.09 10.80
N LEU A 13 13.03 0.82 10.21
CA LEU A 13 12.36 1.75 9.32
C LEU A 13 11.53 2.73 10.16
N ASN A 14 11.85 4.00 10.08
CA ASN A 14 11.16 5.01 10.86
C ASN A 14 10.89 6.30 10.10
N ASP A 15 11.33 6.41 8.87
CA ASP A 15 11.01 7.56 8.04
C ASP A 15 9.55 7.51 7.59
N ARG A 16 9.02 8.63 7.14
CA ARG A 16 7.65 8.69 6.65
C ARG A 16 7.44 7.81 5.43
N LYS A 17 8.49 7.67 4.61
CA LYS A 17 8.46 6.86 3.39
C LYS A 17 9.86 6.35 3.10
N GLU A 18 9.99 5.04 2.90
CA GLU A 18 11.27 4.42 2.54
C GLU A 18 11.03 3.32 1.52
N ILE A 19 11.86 3.28 0.49
CA ILE A 19 11.83 2.15 -0.44
C ILE A 19 12.56 0.99 0.23
N VAL A 20 11.82 -0.09 0.51
CA VAL A 20 12.37 -1.29 1.14
C VAL A 20 13.16 -2.10 0.15
N THR A 21 12.58 -2.32 -1.03
CA THR A 21 13.24 -3.04 -2.11
C THR A 21 12.61 -2.63 -3.43
N SER A 22 13.41 -2.68 -4.47
CA SER A 22 12.93 -2.36 -5.82
C SER A 22 13.71 -3.18 -6.83
N ASN A 23 13.02 -3.76 -7.77
CA ASN A 23 13.61 -4.49 -8.89
C ASN A 23 12.72 -4.32 -10.12
N GLU A 24 13.04 -5.04 -11.19
CA GLU A 24 12.32 -4.89 -12.46
C GLU A 24 10.89 -5.43 -12.43
N LYS A 25 10.51 -6.19 -11.39
CA LYS A 25 9.19 -6.81 -11.32
C LYS A 25 8.28 -6.17 -10.26
N TYR A 26 8.87 -5.64 -9.19
CA TYR A 26 8.06 -5.04 -8.12
C TYR A 26 8.87 -4.04 -7.32
N LYS A 27 8.14 -3.22 -6.58
CA LYS A 27 8.72 -2.27 -5.64
C LYS A 27 7.92 -2.35 -4.34
N CYS A 28 8.61 -2.45 -3.23
CA CYS A 28 8.01 -2.44 -1.90
C CYS A 28 8.40 -1.17 -1.18
N VAL A 29 7.41 -0.42 -0.72
CA VAL A 29 7.61 0.86 -0.05
C VAL A 29 7.00 0.80 1.35
N TYR A 30 7.77 1.25 2.33
CA TYR A 30 7.31 1.41 3.70
C TYR A 30 6.80 2.83 3.90
N PHE A 31 5.66 2.93 4.58
CA PHE A 31 5.10 4.23 4.99
C PHE A 31 4.85 4.22 6.49
N ASN A 32 5.17 5.35 7.12
CA ASN A 32 4.84 5.60 8.52
C ASN A 32 3.92 6.83 8.53
N PHE A 33 2.63 6.59 8.79
CA PHE A 33 1.59 7.61 8.71
C PHE A 33 1.14 8.06 10.09
N GLU A 34 0.92 9.36 10.23
CA GLU A 34 0.13 9.89 11.33
C GLU A 34 -1.36 9.80 10.98
N VAL A 35 -2.22 9.99 11.97
CA VAL A 35 -3.67 10.00 11.73
C VAL A 35 -4.00 11.04 10.66
N GLY A 36 -4.77 10.65 9.67
CA GLY A 36 -5.18 11.51 8.59
C GLY A 36 -4.24 11.54 7.40
N ASP A 37 -2.99 11.08 7.56
CA ASP A 37 -2.07 10.92 6.44
C ASP A 37 -2.51 9.74 5.57
N GLY A 38 -2.00 9.68 4.38
CA GLY A 38 -2.28 8.55 3.51
C GLY A 38 -1.77 8.77 2.09
N LEU A 39 -2.42 8.10 1.17
CA LEU A 39 -2.13 8.20 -0.26
C LEU A 39 -3.37 8.75 -0.95
N ALA A 40 -3.22 9.89 -1.64
CA ALA A 40 -4.30 10.52 -2.38
C ALA A 40 -4.78 9.60 -3.50
N LYS A 41 -5.98 9.88 -4.00
CA LYS A 41 -6.56 9.11 -5.12
C LYS A 41 -5.58 8.98 -6.27
N HIS A 42 -5.36 7.76 -6.71
CA HIS A 42 -4.46 7.45 -7.82
C HIS A 42 -4.75 6.05 -8.35
N ARG A 43 -4.09 5.71 -9.43
CA ARG A 43 -4.13 4.36 -10.00
C ARG A 43 -2.74 4.00 -10.51
N HIS A 44 -2.51 2.70 -10.68
CA HIS A 44 -1.28 2.16 -11.23
C HIS A 44 -1.65 1.04 -12.21
N GLU A 45 -0.93 0.94 -13.31
CA GLU A 45 -1.22 -0.05 -14.35
C GLU A 45 -0.66 -1.44 -13.99
N GLY A 46 -1.03 -1.95 -12.83
CA GLY A 46 -0.60 -3.25 -12.34
C GLY A 46 -1.39 -3.68 -11.11
N TYR A 47 -0.77 -4.54 -10.32
CA TYR A 47 -1.35 -5.04 -9.09
C TYR A 47 -0.56 -4.52 -7.89
N ALA A 48 -1.21 -4.52 -6.74
CA ALA A 48 -0.57 -4.06 -5.51
C ALA A 48 -1.11 -4.81 -4.29
N THR A 49 -0.33 -4.76 -3.21
CA THR A 49 -0.78 -5.20 -1.90
C THR A 49 -0.48 -4.11 -0.89
N VAL A 50 -1.33 -4.02 0.13
CA VAL A 50 -1.08 -3.19 1.31
C VAL A 50 -1.12 -4.10 2.52
N LEU A 51 -0.02 -4.14 3.26
CA LEU A 51 0.10 -4.90 4.51
C LEU A 51 0.22 -3.91 5.66
N VAL A 52 -0.70 -3.99 6.61
CA VAL A 52 -0.64 -3.15 7.81
C VAL A 52 0.21 -3.85 8.86
N LEU A 53 1.33 -3.23 9.22
CA LEU A 53 2.21 -3.74 10.27
C LEU A 53 1.71 -3.30 11.63
N LYS A 54 1.29 -2.05 11.76
CA LYS A 54 0.71 -1.48 12.99
C LYS A 54 -0.32 -0.44 12.61
N GLY A 55 -1.33 -0.28 13.45
CA GLY A 55 -2.34 0.75 13.30
C GLY A 55 -3.56 0.31 12.55
N ALA A 56 -4.19 1.25 11.87
CA ALA A 56 -5.42 1.00 11.12
C ALA A 56 -5.51 1.98 9.95
N VAL A 57 -5.86 1.45 8.79
CA VAL A 57 -6.04 2.27 7.58
C VAL A 57 -7.36 1.91 6.91
N LYS A 58 -7.88 2.86 6.16
CA LYS A 58 -9.07 2.67 5.34
C LYS A 58 -8.71 2.89 3.89
N MET A 59 -9.05 1.93 3.03
CA MET A 59 -8.88 2.04 1.59
C MET A 59 -10.23 2.11 0.91
N THR A 60 -10.35 3.03 -0.03
CA THR A 60 -11.58 3.25 -0.79
C THR A 60 -11.27 3.09 -2.27
N PHE A 61 -12.11 2.35 -2.96
CA PHE A 61 -11.99 2.11 -4.41
C PHE A 61 -13.14 2.80 -5.13
N GLU A 62 -12.83 3.45 -6.25
CA GLU A 62 -13.83 4.09 -7.10
C GLU A 62 -14.03 3.28 -8.36
N THR A 63 -15.28 3.05 -8.71
CA THR A 63 -15.64 2.49 -10.01
C THR A 63 -16.47 3.52 -10.76
N GLU A 64 -16.30 3.57 -12.09
CA GLU A 64 -16.87 4.63 -12.92
C GLU A 64 -18.38 4.79 -12.78
N ASN A 65 -19.09 3.72 -12.50
CA ASN A 65 -20.55 3.71 -12.54
C ASN A 65 -21.19 3.48 -11.18
N LEU A 66 -20.42 3.47 -10.10
CA LEU A 66 -20.96 3.17 -8.79
C LEU A 66 -20.62 4.28 -7.81
N PRO A 67 -21.62 4.79 -7.08
CA PRO A 67 -21.32 5.68 -5.98
C PRO A 67 -20.53 4.93 -4.90
N LEU A 68 -19.94 5.66 -3.97
CA LEU A 68 -19.27 5.06 -2.83
C LEU A 68 -20.25 4.13 -2.12
N ALA A 69 -19.93 2.84 -2.14
CA ALA A 69 -20.73 1.82 -1.50
C ALA A 69 -19.88 1.12 -0.45
N PRO A 70 -20.49 0.59 0.62
CA PRO A 70 -19.73 -0.10 1.66
C PRO A 70 -18.82 -1.20 1.15
N GLU A 71 -19.19 -1.90 0.08
CA GLU A 71 -18.39 -2.98 -0.51
C GLU A 71 -17.13 -2.47 -1.21
N ASN A 72 -17.00 -1.16 -1.39
CA ASN A 72 -15.80 -0.54 -1.98
C ASN A 72 -14.88 0.08 -0.93
N ILE A 73 -15.20 -0.12 0.34
CA ILE A 73 -14.44 0.43 1.46
C ILE A 73 -13.90 -0.72 2.29
N PHE A 74 -12.59 -0.72 2.52
CA PHE A 74 -11.91 -1.77 3.26
C PHE A 74 -11.15 -1.17 4.44
N GLU A 75 -11.41 -1.68 5.63
CA GLU A 75 -10.70 -1.28 6.83
C GLU A 75 -9.71 -2.37 7.20
N LEU A 76 -8.45 -1.99 7.34
CA LEU A 76 -7.36 -2.92 7.64
C LEU A 76 -6.72 -2.51 8.96
N SER A 77 -6.44 -3.49 9.80
CA SER A 77 -5.72 -3.29 11.04
C SER A 77 -4.47 -4.17 11.06
N GLU A 78 -3.77 -4.22 12.20
CA GLU A 78 -2.50 -4.90 12.33
C GLU A 78 -2.55 -6.33 11.77
N ASN A 79 -1.55 -6.69 10.99
CA ASN A 79 -1.36 -7.99 10.35
C ASN A 79 -2.40 -8.33 9.27
N MET A 80 -3.15 -7.35 8.78
CA MET A 80 -4.06 -7.55 7.67
C MET A 80 -3.45 -7.06 6.37
N MET A 81 -3.70 -7.78 5.31
CA MET A 81 -3.20 -7.44 3.97
C MET A 81 -4.36 -7.42 2.97
N LEU A 82 -4.36 -6.40 2.12
CA LEU A 82 -5.29 -6.29 1.00
C LEU A 82 -4.50 -6.42 -0.29
N SER A 83 -4.94 -7.33 -1.16
CA SER A 83 -4.37 -7.51 -2.49
C SER A 83 -5.40 -7.03 -3.50
N PHE A 84 -4.99 -6.20 -4.45
CA PHE A 84 -5.95 -5.57 -5.35
C PHE A 84 -5.36 -5.24 -6.71
N ASP A 85 -6.27 -5.04 -7.66
CA ASP A 85 -5.94 -4.52 -8.99
C ASP A 85 -5.81 -3.00 -8.87
N ALA A 86 -4.59 -2.50 -9.00
CA ALA A 86 -4.31 -1.08 -8.78
C ALA A 86 -4.76 -0.19 -9.96
N ARG A 87 -5.29 -0.78 -11.03
CA ARG A 87 -5.85 0.00 -12.14
C ARG A 87 -7.17 0.67 -11.77
N VAL A 88 -7.82 0.20 -10.71
CA VAL A 88 -9.00 0.86 -10.15
C VAL A 88 -8.52 2.03 -9.28
N VAL A 89 -9.10 3.20 -9.49
CA VAL A 89 -8.74 4.39 -8.69
C VAL A 89 -9.02 4.11 -7.22
N HIS A 90 -8.07 4.43 -6.37
CA HIS A 90 -8.17 4.14 -4.94
C HIS A 90 -7.41 5.18 -4.13
N ASP A 91 -7.74 5.24 -2.84
CA ASP A 91 -7.00 6.04 -1.87
C ASP A 91 -6.79 5.24 -0.59
N LEU A 92 -5.95 5.77 0.29
CA LEU A 92 -5.69 5.19 1.59
C LEU A 92 -5.58 6.32 2.61
N VAL A 93 -6.26 6.16 3.75
CA VAL A 93 -6.21 7.11 4.85
C VAL A 93 -5.92 6.38 6.15
N ALA A 94 -4.94 6.86 6.91
CA ALA A 94 -4.63 6.29 8.21
C ALA A 94 -5.64 6.78 9.25
N GLN A 95 -6.28 5.83 9.95
CA GLN A 95 -7.25 6.11 10.99
C GLN A 95 -6.62 6.16 12.38
N ALA A 96 -5.37 5.72 12.48
CA ALA A 96 -4.53 5.74 13.66
C ALA A 96 -3.09 5.89 13.18
N PRO A 97 -2.12 6.20 14.07
CA PRO A 97 -0.72 6.14 13.66
C PRO A 97 -0.43 4.76 13.12
N SER A 98 0.07 4.67 11.88
CA SER A 98 0.12 3.40 11.15
C SER A 98 1.43 3.21 10.43
N GLN A 99 1.88 1.95 10.36
CA GLN A 99 3.03 1.54 9.59
C GLN A 99 2.55 0.50 8.57
N VAL A 100 2.79 0.75 7.29
CA VAL A 100 2.32 -0.12 6.22
C VAL A 100 3.41 -0.40 5.21
N LEU A 101 3.32 -1.58 4.58
CA LEU A 101 4.13 -1.93 3.41
C LEU A 101 3.20 -1.96 2.20
N VAL A 102 3.58 -1.22 1.18
CA VAL A 102 2.87 -1.22 -0.10
C VAL A 102 3.78 -1.85 -1.14
N THR A 103 3.35 -2.95 -1.73
CA THR A 103 4.09 -3.63 -2.78
C THR A 103 3.36 -3.43 -4.09
N ILE A 104 4.08 -2.95 -5.11
CA ILE A 104 3.53 -2.59 -6.41
C ILE A 104 4.24 -3.41 -7.47
N SER A 105 3.46 -4.09 -8.33
CA SER A 105 4.02 -4.84 -9.45
C SER A 105 4.55 -3.89 -10.55
N GLU A 106 5.33 -4.44 -11.47
CA GLU A 106 5.65 -3.72 -12.70
C GLU A 106 4.35 -3.39 -13.46
N ARG A 107 4.43 -2.44 -14.37
CA ARG A 107 3.29 -2.10 -15.21
C ARG A 107 2.96 -3.26 -16.13
N LEU A 108 1.66 -3.52 -16.27
CA LEU A 108 1.16 -4.47 -17.25
C LEU A 108 1.13 -3.76 -18.61
N SER A 109 1.67 -4.40 -19.60
CA SER A 109 1.68 -3.84 -20.95
C SER A 109 0.43 -4.21 -21.71
#